data_1d7676517f4cb2a883c3d43b8b96d9f4
#
_entry.id   1d7676517f4cb2a883c3d43b8b96d9f4
#
_cell.length_a   1.000
_cell.length_b   1.000
_cell.length_c   1.000
_cell.angle_alpha   90.00
_cell.angle_beta   90.00
_cell.angle_gamma   90.00
#
_symmetry.space_group_name_H-M   'P 1'
#
loop_
_entity.id
_entity.type
_entity.pdbx_description
1 polymer ?
#
loop_
_entity_poly.entity_id
_entity_poly.type
_entity_poly.pdbx_seq_one_letter_code
_entity_poly.pdbx_strand_id
1 'polypeptide(L)'
;MAKGNRGFGSSLTEGLDDDIEVSGPAPSESIMASRSQSLARIAAGKVVTDRTEWVDPARCRPWRLHNRDLDHLSEESCRDLIDAFLSAKKQRIPAIVRRLKDDPDYDFEIVAGVRRWWTVQWLRTHHHPEFEYLVTIQNVSDEEAFRVCLLYTSRCV
;
A
#
# COMPACT_ATOMS: atom_id res chain seq x y z
N MET A 1 72.78 9.16 22.66
CA MET A 1 71.84 10.14 23.25
C MET A 1 70.41 9.71 22.94
N ALA A 2 69.79 9.07 23.90
CA ALA A 2 68.39 8.63 23.79
C ALA A 2 67.46 9.77 24.23
N LYS A 3 66.60 10.23 23.36
CA LYS A 3 65.50 11.09 23.77
C LYS A 3 64.19 10.28 23.67
N GLY A 4 63.63 10.05 24.83
CA GLY A 4 62.42 9.28 25.07
C GLY A 4 61.20 9.85 24.35
N ASN A 5 60.50 8.95 23.74
CA ASN A 5 59.16 9.15 23.25
C ASN A 5 58.20 9.14 24.44
N ARG A 6 57.69 10.30 24.81
CA ARG A 6 56.61 10.40 25.81
C ARG A 6 55.31 9.98 25.17
N GLY A 7 54.75 8.89 25.67
CA GLY A 7 53.46 8.39 25.26
C GLY A 7 52.36 9.44 25.41
N PHE A 8 51.77 9.77 24.30
CA PHE A 8 50.53 10.49 24.21
C PHE A 8 49.44 9.41 24.06
N GLY A 9 48.88 8.99 25.14
CA GLY A 9 47.88 7.94 25.05
C GLY A 9 47.36 7.39 26.35
N SER A 10 46.97 8.22 27.29
CA SER A 10 46.38 7.68 28.49
C SER A 10 45.42 8.63 29.23
N SER A 11 44.84 9.57 28.50
CA SER A 11 43.95 10.52 29.19
C SER A 11 42.68 10.88 28.38
N LEU A 12 42.31 10.07 27.39
CA LEU A 12 41.10 10.32 26.60
C LEU A 12 40.01 9.26 26.79
N THR A 13 40.21 8.31 27.68
CA THR A 13 39.21 7.26 27.96
C THR A 13 38.66 7.28 29.40
N GLU A 14 39.11 8.21 30.21
CA GLU A 14 38.52 8.46 31.56
C GLU A 14 37.42 9.50 31.44
N GLY A 15 36.23 9.09 31.10
CA GLY A 15 35.07 9.99 31.00
C GLY A 15 33.95 9.51 30.12
N LEU A 16 34.02 8.27 29.61
CA LEU A 16 32.97 7.68 28.77
C LEU A 16 32.24 6.52 29.47
N ASP A 17 32.43 6.35 30.77
CA ASP A 17 31.57 5.50 31.58
C ASP A 17 30.41 6.30 32.20
N ASP A 18 29.90 7.30 31.50
CA ASP A 18 28.53 7.71 31.69
C ASP A 18 27.65 6.65 31.03
N ASP A 19 27.25 5.69 31.88
CA ASP A 19 26.11 4.83 31.65
C ASP A 19 24.96 5.70 31.17
N ILE A 20 24.84 5.84 29.85
CA ILE A 20 23.58 6.25 29.24
C ILE A 20 22.67 5.04 29.47
N GLU A 21 22.14 4.90 30.66
CA GLU A 21 20.90 4.20 30.88
C GLU A 21 19.86 4.84 29.96
N VAL A 22 19.70 4.27 28.76
CA VAL A 22 18.52 4.46 27.94
C VAL A 22 17.39 3.71 28.64
N SER A 23 17.05 4.15 29.84
CA SER A 23 15.80 3.79 30.48
C SER A 23 14.70 4.65 29.85
N GLY A 24 14.40 4.39 28.58
CA GLY A 24 13.09 4.71 28.09
C GLY A 24 12.07 3.99 28.98
N PRO A 25 10.98 4.64 29.41
CA PRO A 25 9.99 3.97 30.22
C PRO A 25 9.56 2.69 29.52
N ALA A 26 9.68 1.57 30.21
CA ALA A 26 9.19 0.29 29.73
C ALA A 26 7.73 0.50 29.27
N PRO A 27 7.33 -0.02 28.09
CA PRO A 27 5.97 0.16 27.61
C PRO A 27 5.01 -0.25 28.73
N SER A 28 4.16 0.68 29.15
CA SER A 28 3.25 0.44 30.27
C SER A 28 2.42 -0.81 29.98
N GLU A 29 2.13 -1.59 31.01
CA GLU A 29 1.30 -2.81 30.89
C GLU A 29 0.00 -2.56 30.11
N SER A 30 -0.54 -1.35 30.16
CA SER A 30 -1.70 -0.91 29.41
C SER A 30 -1.47 -0.93 27.89
N ILE A 31 -0.27 -0.57 27.40
CA ILE A 31 0.06 -0.59 25.97
C ILE A 31 0.22 -2.03 25.48
N MET A 32 0.82 -2.89 26.28
CA MET A 32 0.95 -4.32 25.93
C MET A 32 -0.42 -5.03 25.94
N ALA A 33 -1.26 -4.74 26.90
CA ALA A 33 -2.64 -5.27 26.95
C ALA A 33 -3.45 -4.80 25.75
N SER A 34 -3.33 -3.55 25.35
CA SER A 34 -4.01 -3.00 24.17
C SER A 34 -3.58 -3.68 22.87
N ARG A 35 -2.27 -3.92 22.70
CA ARG A 35 -1.72 -4.66 21.54
C ARG A 35 -2.22 -6.10 21.50
N SER A 36 -2.20 -6.79 22.64
CA SER A 36 -2.69 -8.16 22.74
C SER A 36 -4.18 -8.28 22.40
N GLN A 37 -4.99 -7.35 22.89
CA GLN A 37 -6.42 -7.29 22.56
C GLN A 37 -6.67 -7.01 21.08
N SER A 38 -5.88 -6.13 20.47
CA SER A 38 -5.99 -5.84 19.03
C SER A 38 -5.65 -7.07 18.18
N LEU A 39 -4.57 -7.77 18.50
CA LEU A 39 -4.20 -9.01 17.83
C LEU A 39 -5.24 -10.12 18.01
N ALA A 40 -5.81 -10.25 19.21
CA ALA A 40 -6.87 -11.22 19.47
C ALA A 40 -8.14 -10.91 18.66
N ARG A 41 -8.49 -9.64 18.46
CA ARG A 41 -9.62 -9.23 17.62
C ARG A 41 -9.40 -9.52 16.14
N ILE A 42 -8.17 -9.33 15.65
CA ILE A 42 -7.77 -9.69 14.29
C ILE A 42 -7.84 -11.21 14.10
N ALA A 43 -7.28 -11.98 15.03
CA ALA A 43 -7.30 -13.45 15.00
C ALA A 43 -8.73 -14.01 15.08
N ALA A 44 -9.63 -13.33 15.81
CA ALA A 44 -11.05 -13.70 15.89
C ALA A 44 -11.88 -13.26 14.67
N GLY A 45 -11.27 -12.67 13.63
CA GLY A 45 -11.97 -12.17 12.44
C GLY A 45 -12.88 -10.94 12.69
N LYS A 46 -12.76 -10.32 13.86
CA LYS A 46 -13.56 -9.13 14.23
C LYS A 46 -13.01 -7.83 13.66
N VAL A 47 -11.80 -7.85 13.17
CA VAL A 47 -11.15 -6.72 12.47
C VAL A 47 -10.56 -7.27 11.18
N VAL A 48 -11.07 -6.80 10.06
CA VAL A 48 -10.50 -7.08 8.73
C VAL A 48 -9.43 -6.04 8.48
N THR A 49 -8.18 -6.45 8.36
CA THR A 49 -7.09 -5.58 7.92
C THR A 49 -7.01 -5.65 6.40
N ASP A 50 -7.51 -4.63 5.75
CA ASP A 50 -7.34 -4.49 4.31
C ASP A 50 -5.87 -4.22 4.00
N ARG A 51 -5.29 -5.05 3.15
CA ARG A 51 -3.89 -4.89 2.72
C ARG A 51 -3.84 -4.01 1.49
N THR A 52 -3.12 -2.90 1.59
CA THR A 52 -2.86 -2.01 0.45
C THR A 52 -1.45 -2.24 -0.07
N GLU A 53 -1.32 -2.46 -1.37
CA GLU A 53 -0.03 -2.70 -2.01
C GLU A 53 0.01 -2.15 -3.45
N TRP A 54 1.23 -1.97 -3.97
CA TRP A 54 1.47 -1.64 -5.37
C TRP A 54 1.60 -2.93 -6.18
N VAL A 55 0.88 -3.01 -7.29
CA VAL A 55 0.87 -4.21 -8.13
C VAL A 55 1.04 -3.85 -9.61
N ASP A 56 1.43 -4.84 -10.40
CA ASP A 56 1.48 -4.71 -11.85
C ASP A 56 0.03 -4.70 -12.41
N PRO A 57 -0.39 -3.64 -13.10
CA PRO A 57 -1.73 -3.58 -13.69
C PRO A 57 -1.98 -4.67 -14.74
N ALA A 58 -0.93 -5.21 -15.38
CA ALA A 58 -1.06 -6.31 -16.32
C ALA A 58 -1.51 -7.63 -15.66
N ARG A 59 -1.26 -7.78 -14.35
CA ARG A 59 -1.72 -8.92 -13.56
C ARG A 59 -3.12 -8.75 -12.96
N CYS A 60 -3.80 -7.66 -13.31
CA CYS A 60 -5.15 -7.34 -12.88
C CYS A 60 -6.12 -7.38 -14.05
N ARG A 61 -7.30 -7.94 -13.84
CA ARG A 61 -8.40 -7.89 -14.80
C ARG A 61 -9.65 -7.27 -14.17
N PRO A 62 -10.49 -6.57 -14.96
CA PRO A 62 -11.80 -6.13 -14.48
C PRO A 62 -12.70 -7.31 -14.12
N TRP A 63 -13.44 -7.21 -13.03
CA TRP A 63 -14.48 -8.17 -12.69
C TRP A 63 -15.60 -8.13 -13.76
N ARG A 64 -16.06 -9.29 -14.21
CA ARG A 64 -17.06 -9.39 -15.30
C ARG A 64 -18.40 -8.70 -15.00
N LEU A 65 -18.75 -8.55 -13.71
CA LEU A 65 -20.01 -7.92 -13.26
C LEU A 65 -19.80 -6.47 -12.80
N HIS A 66 -18.63 -5.86 -13.03
CA HIS A 66 -18.46 -4.45 -12.73
C HIS A 66 -19.43 -3.63 -13.59
N ASN A 67 -19.90 -2.52 -13.05
CA ASN A 67 -20.93 -1.68 -13.67
C ASN A 67 -20.39 -0.59 -14.64
N ARG A 68 -19.11 -0.62 -14.96
CA ARG A 68 -18.49 0.29 -15.92
C ARG A 68 -18.42 -0.34 -17.30
N ASP A 69 -18.84 0.42 -18.28
CA ASP A 69 -18.63 0.06 -19.68
C ASP A 69 -17.16 0.33 -20.05
N LEU A 70 -16.45 -0.74 -20.41
CA LEU A 70 -15.03 -0.64 -20.79
C LEU A 70 -14.84 0.08 -22.13
N ASP A 71 -15.83 0.02 -23.01
CA ASP A 71 -15.78 0.65 -24.33
C ASP A 71 -15.81 2.18 -24.23
N HIS A 72 -16.29 2.73 -23.11
CA HIS A 72 -16.29 4.17 -22.85
C HIS A 72 -15.01 4.67 -22.17
N LEU A 73 -14.04 3.81 -21.88
CA LEU A 73 -12.75 4.21 -21.31
C LEU A 73 -11.85 4.72 -22.44
N SER A 74 -11.51 5.98 -22.37
CA SER A 74 -10.66 6.69 -23.33
C SER A 74 -9.79 7.71 -22.61
N GLU A 75 -8.81 8.25 -23.32
CA GLU A 75 -7.99 9.35 -22.82
C GLU A 75 -8.86 10.53 -22.39
N GLU A 76 -9.87 10.88 -23.17
CA GLU A 76 -10.78 11.98 -22.87
C GLU A 76 -11.61 11.71 -21.61
N SER A 77 -12.21 10.52 -21.49
CA SER A 77 -13.03 10.16 -20.32
C SER A 77 -12.23 9.97 -19.04
N CYS A 78 -10.92 9.72 -19.13
CA CYS A 78 -10.01 9.54 -18.01
C CYS A 78 -9.02 10.70 -17.83
N ARG A 79 -9.20 11.81 -18.53
CA ARG A 79 -8.28 12.96 -18.53
C ARG A 79 -8.01 13.50 -17.12
N ASP A 80 -9.05 13.60 -16.31
CA ASP A 80 -8.96 14.01 -14.91
C ASP A 80 -7.99 13.13 -14.08
N LEU A 81 -8.04 11.82 -14.30
CA LEU A 81 -7.14 10.87 -13.63
C LEU A 81 -5.73 10.91 -14.20
N ILE A 82 -5.58 11.04 -15.50
CA ILE A 82 -4.28 11.15 -16.18
C ILE A 82 -3.53 12.36 -15.61
N ASP A 83 -4.17 13.53 -15.61
CA ASP A 83 -3.57 14.78 -15.11
C ASP A 83 -3.23 14.70 -13.62
N ALA A 84 -4.13 14.11 -12.81
CA ALA A 84 -3.90 13.92 -11.39
C ALA A 84 -2.73 12.97 -11.11
N PHE A 85 -2.59 11.88 -11.86
CA PHE A 85 -1.52 10.90 -11.67
C PHE A 85 -0.16 11.45 -12.15
N LEU A 86 -0.13 12.17 -13.24
CA LEU A 86 1.08 12.85 -13.72
C LEU A 86 1.55 13.93 -12.73
N SER A 87 0.63 14.74 -12.21
CA SER A 87 0.94 15.78 -11.23
C SER A 87 1.46 15.19 -9.92
N ALA A 88 0.84 14.12 -9.41
CA ALA A 88 1.24 13.46 -8.19
C ALA A 88 2.40 12.48 -8.36
N LYS A 89 2.74 12.10 -9.60
CA LYS A 89 3.68 11.04 -9.98
C LYS A 89 3.34 9.64 -9.41
N LYS A 90 2.15 9.48 -8.90
CA LYS A 90 1.62 8.22 -8.33
C LYS A 90 0.11 8.27 -8.20
N GLN A 91 -0.50 7.09 -8.11
CA GLN A 91 -1.89 6.96 -7.71
C GLN A 91 -2.01 7.22 -6.19
N ARG A 92 -2.99 8.00 -5.76
CA ARG A 92 -3.21 8.31 -4.34
C ARG A 92 -4.31 7.47 -3.69
N ILE A 93 -5.38 7.23 -4.41
CA ILE A 93 -6.53 6.50 -3.91
C ILE A 93 -6.48 5.07 -4.45
N PRO A 94 -6.40 4.05 -3.57
CA PRO A 94 -6.33 2.67 -4.02
C PRO A 94 -7.62 2.23 -4.70
N ALA A 95 -7.48 1.31 -5.64
CA ALA A 95 -8.60 0.55 -6.18
C ALA A 95 -8.90 -0.64 -5.26
N ILE A 96 -10.08 -1.22 -5.36
CA ILE A 96 -10.44 -2.42 -4.59
C ILE A 96 -10.34 -3.62 -5.51
N VAL A 97 -9.54 -4.58 -5.11
CA VAL A 97 -9.34 -5.83 -5.83
C VAL A 97 -9.55 -7.02 -4.90
N ARG A 98 -9.86 -8.17 -5.49
CA ARG A 98 -9.81 -9.45 -4.79
C ARG A 98 -8.77 -10.37 -5.45
N ARG A 99 -8.18 -11.25 -4.66
CA ARG A 99 -7.17 -12.19 -5.15
C ARG A 99 -7.83 -13.34 -5.91
N LEU A 100 -7.28 -13.65 -7.07
CA LEU A 100 -7.61 -14.85 -7.83
C LEU A 100 -6.68 -15.99 -7.41
N LYS A 101 -7.21 -17.22 -7.27
CA LYS A 101 -6.44 -18.37 -6.79
C LYS A 101 -6.01 -19.31 -7.91
N ASP A 102 -6.82 -19.41 -8.96
CA ASP A 102 -6.69 -20.46 -9.98
C ASP A 102 -6.56 -19.89 -11.41
N ASP A 103 -6.16 -18.63 -11.53
CA ASP A 103 -5.97 -17.98 -12.82
C ASP A 103 -4.46 -17.87 -13.11
N PRO A 104 -3.95 -18.47 -14.22
CA PRO A 104 -2.52 -18.42 -14.54
C PRO A 104 -2.07 -17.06 -15.05
N ASP A 105 -2.99 -16.27 -15.62
CA ASP A 105 -2.67 -15.00 -16.27
C ASP A 105 -2.83 -13.79 -15.34
N TYR A 106 -3.75 -13.89 -14.37
CA TYR A 106 -4.11 -12.79 -13.49
C TYR A 106 -4.06 -13.18 -12.01
N ASP A 107 -3.50 -12.28 -11.20
CA ASP A 107 -3.44 -12.43 -9.74
C ASP A 107 -4.64 -11.79 -9.05
N PHE A 108 -5.19 -10.75 -9.66
CA PHE A 108 -6.22 -9.91 -9.07
C PHE A 108 -7.38 -9.63 -10.01
N GLU A 109 -8.56 -9.56 -9.44
CA GLU A 109 -9.79 -9.12 -10.10
C GLU A 109 -10.26 -7.80 -9.53
N ILE A 110 -10.49 -6.81 -10.38
CA ILE A 110 -10.81 -5.44 -9.98
C ILE A 110 -12.30 -5.32 -9.72
N VAL A 111 -12.66 -5.11 -8.46
CA VAL A 111 -14.05 -4.89 -8.01
C VAL A 111 -14.44 -3.43 -8.20
N ALA A 112 -13.58 -2.50 -7.81
CA ALA A 112 -13.80 -1.07 -7.98
C ALA A 112 -12.48 -0.36 -8.35
N GLY A 113 -12.56 0.56 -9.31
CA GLY A 113 -11.39 1.34 -9.74
C GLY A 113 -10.89 1.02 -11.15
N VAL A 114 -11.74 0.50 -12.01
CA VAL A 114 -11.42 0.15 -13.40
C VAL A 114 -10.91 1.36 -14.20
N ARG A 115 -11.46 2.58 -13.99
CA ARG A 115 -10.91 3.80 -14.61
C ARG A 115 -9.46 4.06 -14.22
N ARG A 116 -9.09 3.84 -12.94
CA ARG A 116 -7.71 4.00 -12.46
C ARG A 116 -6.79 2.95 -13.08
N TRP A 117 -7.24 1.71 -13.19
CA TRP A 117 -6.51 0.63 -13.85
C TRP A 117 -6.23 0.96 -15.32
N TRP A 118 -7.24 1.41 -16.05
CA TRP A 118 -7.09 1.84 -17.44
C TRP A 118 -6.09 3.00 -17.56
N THR A 119 -6.22 4.00 -16.69
CA THR A 119 -5.32 5.17 -16.65
C THR A 119 -3.87 4.77 -16.39
N VAL A 120 -3.62 3.86 -15.46
CA VAL A 120 -2.26 3.37 -15.17
C VAL A 120 -1.68 2.64 -16.39
N GLN A 121 -2.45 1.81 -17.07
CA GLN A 121 -1.99 1.15 -18.29
C GLN A 121 -1.72 2.14 -19.43
N TRP A 122 -2.57 3.15 -19.57
CA TRP A 122 -2.37 4.22 -20.56
C TRP A 122 -1.07 5.00 -20.24
N LEU A 123 -0.81 5.35 -19.00
CA LEU A 123 0.41 6.02 -18.55
C LEU A 123 1.65 5.17 -18.79
N ARG A 124 1.59 3.86 -18.55
CA ARG A 124 2.71 2.94 -18.83
C ARG A 124 3.05 2.88 -20.32
N THR A 125 2.07 2.98 -21.17
CA THR A 125 2.27 2.95 -22.64
C THR A 125 2.81 4.26 -23.18
N HIS A 126 2.39 5.41 -22.60
CA HIS A 126 2.67 6.72 -23.20
C HIS A 126 3.73 7.55 -22.47
N HIS A 127 3.94 7.35 -21.18
CA HIS A 127 4.79 8.20 -20.37
C HIS A 127 5.77 7.44 -19.46
N HIS A 128 5.27 6.59 -18.57
CA HIS A 128 6.04 5.98 -17.49
C HIS A 128 5.84 4.46 -17.44
N PRO A 129 6.68 3.67 -18.11
CA PRO A 129 6.55 2.21 -18.14
C PRO A 129 6.58 1.54 -16.77
N GLU A 130 7.20 2.19 -15.77
CA GLU A 130 7.33 1.71 -14.39
C GLU A 130 6.15 2.08 -13.49
N PHE A 131 5.10 2.73 -14.03
CA PHE A 131 3.98 3.17 -13.19
C PHE A 131 3.22 1.97 -12.62
N GLU A 132 3.05 1.93 -11.30
CA GLU A 132 2.39 0.84 -10.60
C GLU A 132 0.94 1.18 -10.25
N TYR A 133 0.15 0.14 -10.06
CA TYR A 133 -1.26 0.25 -9.73
C TYR A 133 -1.48 0.03 -8.22
N LEU A 134 -1.99 1.06 -7.54
CA LEU A 134 -2.27 0.98 -6.11
C LEU A 134 -3.60 0.31 -5.85
N VAL A 135 -3.60 -0.76 -5.07
CA VAL A 135 -4.77 -1.56 -4.77
C VAL A 135 -4.91 -1.85 -3.28
N THR A 136 -6.14 -1.97 -2.83
CA THR A 136 -6.49 -2.58 -1.54
C THR A 136 -7.08 -3.94 -1.80
N ILE A 137 -6.48 -4.98 -1.24
CA ILE A 137 -6.92 -6.37 -1.43
C ILE A 137 -7.97 -6.68 -0.38
N GLN A 138 -9.17 -6.97 -0.85
CA GLN A 138 -10.30 -7.38 -0.02
C GLN A 138 -10.76 -8.78 -0.42
N ASN A 139 -10.96 -9.64 0.56
CA ASN A 139 -11.44 -11.00 0.32
C ASN A 139 -12.98 -11.00 0.39
N VAL A 140 -13.61 -10.48 -0.66
CA VAL A 140 -15.06 -10.29 -0.74
C VAL A 140 -15.73 -11.35 -1.61
N SER A 141 -16.94 -11.75 -1.21
CA SER A 141 -17.83 -12.59 -2.03
C SER A 141 -18.33 -11.81 -3.26
N ASP A 142 -18.95 -12.48 -4.22
CA ASP A 142 -19.56 -11.84 -5.39
C ASP A 142 -20.69 -10.85 -4.97
N GLU A 143 -21.46 -11.18 -3.96
CA GLU A 143 -22.53 -10.30 -3.44
C GLU A 143 -21.96 -9.04 -2.80
N GLU A 144 -20.91 -9.17 -2.00
CA GLU A 144 -20.21 -8.03 -1.38
C GLU A 144 -19.49 -7.20 -2.42
N ALA A 145 -18.85 -7.83 -3.42
CA ALA A 145 -18.20 -7.17 -4.54
C ALA A 145 -19.20 -6.31 -5.34
N PHE A 146 -20.40 -6.83 -5.56
CA PHE A 146 -21.47 -6.10 -6.25
C PHE A 146 -21.90 -4.86 -5.45
N ARG A 147 -22.09 -4.99 -4.13
CA ARG A 147 -22.40 -3.85 -3.25
C ARG A 147 -21.29 -2.80 -3.26
N VAL A 148 -20.04 -3.21 -3.17
CA VAL A 148 -18.87 -2.32 -3.25
C VAL A 148 -18.83 -1.59 -4.58
N CYS A 149 -19.03 -2.31 -5.69
CA CYS A 149 -19.05 -1.74 -7.02
C CYS A 149 -20.12 -0.64 -7.16
N LEU A 150 -21.33 -0.85 -6.67
CA LEU A 150 -22.42 0.12 -6.69
C LEU A 150 -22.11 1.36 -5.83
N LEU A 151 -21.60 1.17 -4.61
CA LEU A 151 -21.30 2.25 -3.68
C LEU A 151 -20.18 3.17 -4.19
N TYR A 152 -19.16 2.61 -4.83
CA TYR A 152 -18.05 3.39 -5.39
C TYR A 152 -18.43 4.16 -6.65
N THR A 153 -19.41 3.70 -7.40
CA THR A 153 -19.88 4.41 -8.61
C THR A 153 -20.72 5.64 -8.27
N SER A 154 -21.45 5.60 -7.17
CA SER A 154 -22.29 6.73 -6.71
C SER A 154 -21.47 7.94 -6.25
N ARG A 155 -20.17 7.78 -5.96
CA ARG A 155 -19.27 8.86 -5.54
C ARG A 155 -18.52 9.56 -6.66
N CYS A 156 -18.67 9.10 -7.90
CA CYS A 156 -18.00 9.66 -9.07
C CYS A 156 -18.96 10.39 -10.03
N VAL A 157 -20.02 10.93 -9.49
CA VAL A 157 -20.88 11.86 -10.23
C VAL A 157 -20.52 13.29 -9.89
#